data_3016a0f1e8bdb5cfc9858b68c7f88052
#
_entry.id   3016a0f1e8bdb5cfc9858b68c7f88052
#
_cell.length_a   1.000
_cell.length_b   1.000
_cell.length_c   1.000
_cell.angle_alpha   90.00
_cell.angle_beta   90.00
_cell.angle_gamma   90.00
#
_symmetry.space_group_name_H-M   'P 1'
#
loop_
_entity.id
_entity.type
_entity.pdbx_description
1 polymer ?
#
loop_
_entity_poly.entity_id
_entity_poly.type
_entity_poly.pdbx_seq_one_letter_code
_entity_poly.pdbx_strand_id
1 'polypeptide(L)'
;MSESRESTTGKSASAIILAGGRSSRMGQAKATLRFGNLTLIERTVSELARAFDDIVVVAAPESEAIEIPALGAATIVRDDDAYQGPAGALARGLRAARHELAFACSCDLPMLRSEVASWMLSLTNGYDAVIPRADGRLQPLHAVYRRRCASALDAM
;
A
#
# COMPACT_ATOMS: atom_id res chain seq x y z
N MET A 1 26.34 19.33 20.79
CA MET A 1 26.42 18.01 20.15
C MET A 1 24.97 17.58 19.86
N SER A 2 24.58 17.79 18.63
CA SER A 2 23.21 17.46 18.16
C SER A 2 23.28 16.04 17.58
N GLU A 3 22.78 15.06 18.32
CA GLU A 3 22.63 13.70 17.80
C GLU A 3 21.51 13.70 16.75
N SER A 4 21.91 13.53 15.51
CA SER A 4 21.03 13.25 14.39
C SER A 4 20.35 11.90 14.68
N ARG A 5 19.10 11.92 15.13
CA ARG A 5 18.24 10.73 15.12
C ARG A 5 17.95 10.39 13.68
N GLU A 6 18.79 9.55 13.09
CA GLU A 6 18.45 8.86 11.85
C GLU A 6 17.14 8.11 12.06
N SER A 7 16.14 8.49 11.28
CA SER A 7 14.82 7.87 11.28
C SER A 7 14.90 6.46 10.69
N THR A 8 15.18 5.47 11.52
CA THR A 8 15.24 4.03 11.17
C THR A 8 13.84 3.39 11.09
N THR A 9 12.79 4.18 11.18
CA THR A 9 11.41 3.69 11.37
C THR A 9 10.82 3.00 10.13
N GLY A 10 11.29 3.33 8.92
CA GLY A 10 10.75 2.78 7.67
C GLY A 10 11.17 1.34 7.36
N LYS A 11 12.36 0.93 7.80
CA LYS A 11 12.91 -0.42 7.53
C LYS A 11 12.29 -1.55 8.37
N SER A 12 11.48 -1.23 9.36
CA SER A 12 10.77 -2.19 10.22
C SER A 12 9.27 -2.23 9.93
N ALA A 13 8.84 -1.79 8.77
CA ALA A 13 7.46 -1.80 8.34
C ALA A 13 7.33 -2.24 6.88
N SER A 14 6.19 -2.82 6.53
CA SER A 14 5.84 -3.19 5.16
C SER A 14 5.07 -2.06 4.47
N ALA A 15 5.09 -2.03 3.14
CA ALA A 15 4.18 -1.23 2.33
C ALA A 15 3.22 -2.15 1.57
N ILE A 16 1.94 -1.82 1.56
CA ILE A 16 0.89 -2.55 0.84
C ILE A 16 0.29 -1.63 -0.20
N ILE A 17 0.30 -2.06 -1.46
CA ILE A 17 -0.27 -1.32 -2.58
C ILE A 17 -1.47 -2.08 -3.11
N LEU A 18 -2.66 -1.48 -3.03
CA LEU A 18 -3.86 -2.06 -3.62
C LEU A 18 -3.95 -1.65 -5.09
N ALA A 19 -3.66 -2.60 -5.97
CA ALA A 19 -3.65 -2.42 -7.42
C ALA A 19 -4.90 -3.01 -8.11
N GLY A 20 -5.84 -3.55 -7.33
CA GLY A 20 -7.10 -4.08 -7.80
C GLY A 20 -8.23 -3.05 -7.70
N GLY A 21 -9.18 -3.11 -8.62
CA GLY A 21 -10.39 -2.31 -8.64
C GLY A 21 -10.99 -2.24 -10.04
N ARG A 22 -12.32 -2.39 -10.15
CA ARG A 22 -13.03 -2.22 -11.42
C ARG A 22 -12.82 -0.80 -11.94
N SER A 23 -11.96 -0.62 -12.93
CA SER A 23 -11.98 0.55 -13.79
C SER A 23 -13.09 0.38 -14.84
N SER A 24 -14.36 0.34 -14.39
CA SER A 24 -15.52 0.11 -15.26
C SER A 24 -15.76 1.23 -16.27
N ARG A 25 -15.06 2.36 -16.15
CA ARG A 25 -15.28 3.54 -17.02
C ARG A 25 -14.22 3.75 -18.10
N MET A 26 -13.07 3.06 -18.06
CA MET A 26 -11.96 3.34 -18.98
C MET A 26 -11.35 2.11 -19.64
N GLY A 27 -11.85 0.89 -19.42
CA GLY A 27 -11.41 -0.34 -20.08
C GLY A 27 -9.95 -0.76 -19.81
N GLN A 28 -9.18 0.00 -19.02
CA GLN A 28 -7.81 -0.31 -18.64
C GLN A 28 -7.65 -0.35 -17.12
N ALA A 29 -6.82 -1.25 -16.62
CA ALA A 29 -6.49 -1.28 -15.21
C ALA A 29 -5.75 0.02 -14.81
N LYS A 30 -6.24 0.72 -13.78
CA LYS A 30 -5.62 2.00 -13.32
C LYS A 30 -4.14 1.86 -13.04
N ALA A 31 -3.72 0.71 -12.51
CA ALA A 31 -2.33 0.43 -12.18
C ALA A 31 -1.38 0.57 -13.37
N THR A 32 -1.84 0.25 -14.59
CA THR A 32 -1.05 0.29 -15.82
C THR A 32 -1.14 1.63 -16.57
N LEU A 33 -1.93 2.59 -16.08
CA LEU A 33 -1.97 3.94 -16.66
C LEU A 33 -0.61 4.60 -16.52
N ARG A 34 -0.15 5.21 -17.60
CA ARG A 34 1.14 5.91 -17.64
C ARG A 34 1.04 7.31 -17.04
N PHE A 35 2.00 7.64 -16.19
CA PHE A 35 2.24 8.98 -15.69
C PHE A 35 3.71 9.33 -15.98
N GLY A 36 3.94 10.07 -17.04
CA GLY A 36 5.27 10.28 -17.59
C GLY A 36 5.86 8.99 -18.18
N ASN A 37 7.07 8.64 -17.78
CA ASN A 37 7.78 7.46 -18.28
C ASN A 37 7.44 6.16 -17.53
N LEU A 38 6.73 6.24 -16.40
CA LEU A 38 6.37 5.11 -15.54
C LEU A 38 4.85 4.91 -15.52
N THR A 39 4.42 3.69 -15.26
CA THR A 39 3.05 3.41 -14.87
C THR A 39 2.80 3.90 -13.43
N LEU A 40 1.53 4.06 -13.04
CA LEU A 40 1.19 4.46 -11.67
C LEU A 40 1.71 3.47 -10.64
N ILE A 41 1.65 2.18 -10.92
CA ILE A 41 2.15 1.16 -10.00
C ILE A 41 3.69 1.20 -9.89
N GLU A 42 4.41 1.32 -11.00
CA GLU A 42 5.87 1.44 -10.99
C GLU A 42 6.32 2.66 -10.19
N ARG A 43 5.64 3.79 -10.38
CA ARG A 43 5.90 5.00 -9.62
C ARG A 43 5.66 4.81 -8.13
N THR A 44 4.53 4.22 -7.75
CA THR A 44 4.16 3.98 -6.36
C THR A 44 5.16 3.05 -5.67
N VAL A 45 5.55 1.95 -6.33
CA VAL A 45 6.56 1.02 -5.80
C VAL A 45 7.92 1.70 -5.69
N SER A 46 8.36 2.42 -6.72
CA SER A 46 9.64 3.14 -6.70
C SER A 46 9.71 4.16 -5.57
N GLU A 47 8.62 4.88 -5.29
CA GLU A 47 8.56 5.83 -4.19
C GLU A 47 8.61 5.15 -2.83
N LEU A 48 7.83 4.07 -2.64
CA LEU A 48 7.82 3.34 -1.36
C LEU A 48 9.10 2.55 -1.10
N ALA A 49 9.79 2.06 -2.12
CA ALA A 49 11.08 1.37 -1.99
C ALA A 49 12.20 2.26 -1.38
N ARG A 50 11.99 3.58 -1.32
CA ARG A 50 12.91 4.51 -0.65
C ARG A 50 12.89 4.37 0.87
N ALA A 51 11.75 3.95 1.43
CA ALA A 51 11.52 3.88 2.87
C ALA A 51 11.21 2.46 3.39
N PHE A 52 10.78 1.55 2.52
CA PHE A 52 10.34 0.20 2.90
C PHE A 52 11.19 -0.85 2.20
N ASP A 53 11.55 -1.91 2.92
CA ASP A 53 12.28 -3.08 2.40
C ASP A 53 11.35 -4.28 2.11
N ASP A 54 10.08 -4.15 2.44
CA ASP A 54 9.04 -5.13 2.16
C ASP A 54 7.85 -4.44 1.51
N ILE A 55 7.56 -4.77 0.26
CA ILE A 55 6.47 -4.19 -0.52
C ILE A 55 5.58 -5.33 -1.02
N VAL A 56 4.29 -5.26 -0.71
CA VAL A 56 3.27 -6.19 -1.14
C VAL A 56 2.31 -5.47 -2.09
N VAL A 57 2.17 -5.99 -3.29
CA VAL A 57 1.18 -5.53 -4.27
C VAL A 57 0.02 -6.50 -4.29
N VAL A 58 -1.17 -6.04 -3.93
CA VAL A 58 -2.39 -6.84 -4.01
C VAL A 58 -3.11 -6.51 -5.31
N ALA A 59 -3.14 -7.47 -6.22
CA ALA A 59 -3.73 -7.35 -7.55
C ALA A 59 -5.04 -8.13 -7.65
N ALA A 60 -5.98 -7.66 -8.48
CA ALA A 60 -7.18 -8.41 -8.79
C ALA A 60 -6.86 -9.67 -9.61
N PRO A 61 -7.67 -10.75 -9.53
CA PRO A 61 -7.45 -12.00 -10.25
C PRO A 61 -7.38 -11.82 -11.77
N GLU A 62 -8.19 -10.91 -12.30
CA GLU A 62 -8.35 -10.65 -13.74
C GLU A 62 -7.26 -9.75 -14.34
N SER A 63 -6.35 -9.24 -13.52
CA SER A 63 -5.26 -8.41 -14.01
C SER A 63 -4.11 -9.30 -14.53
N GLU A 64 -4.36 -10.01 -15.64
CA GLU A 64 -3.35 -10.82 -16.32
C GLU A 64 -2.14 -10.00 -16.80
N ALA A 65 -2.24 -8.69 -16.78
CA ALA A 65 -1.28 -7.78 -17.41
C ALA A 65 -0.40 -6.99 -16.42
N ILE A 66 -0.40 -7.29 -15.12
CA ILE A 66 0.59 -6.68 -14.23
C ILE A 66 1.89 -7.51 -14.31
N GLU A 67 2.49 -7.55 -15.48
CA GLU A 67 3.92 -7.71 -15.59
C GLU A 67 4.53 -6.38 -15.16
N ILE A 68 5.11 -6.38 -13.96
CA ILE A 68 5.80 -5.21 -13.43
C ILE A 68 7.29 -5.52 -13.46
N PRO A 69 7.96 -5.27 -14.61
CA PRO A 69 9.35 -5.70 -14.81
C PRO A 69 10.35 -5.05 -13.86
N ALA A 70 9.98 -3.93 -13.24
CA ALA A 70 10.85 -3.10 -12.43
C ALA A 70 10.70 -3.31 -10.91
N LEU A 71 9.86 -4.23 -10.44
CA LEU A 71 9.53 -4.40 -9.02
C LEU A 71 10.40 -5.42 -8.30
N GLY A 72 11.66 -5.54 -8.62
CA GLY A 72 12.60 -6.57 -8.15
C GLY A 72 12.58 -6.93 -6.64
N ALA A 73 11.84 -6.21 -5.81
CA ALA A 73 11.68 -6.45 -4.39
C ALA A 73 10.21 -6.56 -3.92
N ALA A 74 9.22 -6.37 -4.81
CA ALA A 74 7.81 -6.42 -4.43
C ALA A 74 7.24 -7.83 -4.60
N THR A 75 6.49 -8.29 -3.58
CA THR A 75 5.71 -9.52 -3.63
C THR A 75 4.34 -9.21 -4.21
N ILE A 76 3.96 -9.91 -5.29
CA ILE A 76 2.62 -9.78 -5.87
C ILE A 76 1.73 -10.87 -5.28
N VAL A 77 0.62 -10.45 -4.65
CA VAL A 77 -0.42 -11.32 -4.13
C VAL A 77 -1.68 -11.08 -4.94
N ARG A 78 -2.31 -12.14 -5.44
CA ARG A 78 -3.57 -12.04 -6.17
C ARG A 78 -4.75 -12.24 -5.23
N ASP A 79 -5.78 -11.43 -5.42
CA ASP A 79 -7.05 -11.59 -4.72
C ASP A 79 -7.86 -12.68 -5.43
N ASP A 80 -8.25 -13.75 -4.72
CA ASP A 80 -9.00 -14.86 -5.30
C ASP A 80 -10.46 -14.47 -5.55
N ASP A 81 -10.97 -13.50 -4.77
CA ASP A 81 -12.35 -13.00 -4.85
C ASP A 81 -12.36 -11.56 -5.38
N ALA A 82 -12.59 -11.40 -6.66
CA ALA A 82 -12.52 -10.13 -7.39
C ALA A 82 -13.42 -8.99 -6.87
N TYR A 83 -14.29 -9.21 -5.89
CA TYR A 83 -15.37 -8.26 -5.57
C TYR A 83 -15.69 -8.06 -4.08
N GLN A 84 -14.82 -8.46 -3.17
CA GLN A 84 -15.04 -8.23 -1.72
C GLN A 84 -14.70 -6.80 -1.26
N GLY A 85 -14.38 -5.92 -2.18
CA GLY A 85 -14.03 -4.53 -1.87
C GLY A 85 -12.60 -4.37 -1.32
N PRO A 86 -12.23 -3.12 -0.96
CA PRO A 86 -10.86 -2.82 -0.55
C PRO A 86 -10.48 -3.43 0.81
N ALA A 87 -11.45 -3.76 1.66
CA ALA A 87 -11.20 -4.34 2.98
C ALA A 87 -10.58 -5.74 2.88
N GLY A 88 -11.16 -6.62 2.04
CA GLY A 88 -10.62 -7.96 1.78
C GLY A 88 -9.20 -7.91 1.18
N ALA A 89 -9.00 -7.06 0.18
CA ALA A 89 -7.68 -6.86 -0.43
C ALA A 89 -6.64 -6.35 0.60
N LEU A 90 -7.03 -5.42 1.48
CA LEU A 90 -6.17 -4.93 2.55
C LEU A 90 -5.84 -6.03 3.55
N ALA A 91 -6.83 -6.83 3.97
CA ALA A 91 -6.62 -7.97 4.87
C ALA A 91 -5.61 -8.97 4.29
N ARG A 92 -5.73 -9.28 3.00
CA ARG A 92 -4.80 -10.15 2.28
C ARG A 92 -3.39 -9.57 2.26
N GLY A 93 -3.25 -8.28 1.95
CA GLY A 93 -1.97 -7.57 1.99
C GLY A 93 -1.32 -7.61 3.37
N LEU A 94 -2.10 -7.36 4.43
CA LEU A 94 -1.62 -7.43 5.82
C LEU A 94 -1.12 -8.82 6.21
N ARG A 95 -1.76 -9.90 5.72
CA ARG A 95 -1.28 -11.27 5.97
C ARG A 95 0.01 -11.58 5.25
N ALA A 96 0.19 -11.05 4.05
CA ALA A 96 1.38 -11.25 3.25
C ALA A 96 2.57 -10.40 3.72
N ALA A 97 2.33 -9.31 4.44
CA ALA A 97 3.34 -8.42 4.96
C ALA A 97 4.28 -9.11 5.96
N ARG A 98 5.60 -8.86 5.86
CA ARG A 98 6.60 -9.41 6.77
C ARG A 98 6.59 -8.76 8.15
N HIS A 99 6.37 -7.44 8.18
CA HIS A 99 6.47 -6.66 9.40
C HIS A 99 5.12 -6.52 10.12
N GLU A 100 5.16 -6.24 11.41
CA GLU A 100 3.97 -6.04 12.24
C GLU A 100 3.17 -4.79 11.85
N LEU A 101 3.85 -3.75 11.39
CA LEU A 101 3.26 -2.52 10.90
C LEU A 101 3.33 -2.48 9.38
N ALA A 102 2.27 -2.01 8.74
CA ALA A 102 2.22 -1.80 7.31
C ALA A 102 1.54 -0.48 6.95
N PHE A 103 2.16 0.27 6.04
CA PHE A 103 1.51 1.38 5.37
C PHE A 103 0.75 0.84 4.15
N ALA A 104 -0.53 1.15 4.06
CA ALA A 104 -1.39 0.74 2.95
C ALA A 104 -1.82 1.93 2.10
N CYS A 105 -1.73 1.79 0.78
CA CYS A 105 -2.18 2.81 -0.16
C CYS A 105 -2.81 2.20 -1.41
N SER A 106 -3.56 3.02 -2.16
CA SER A 106 -3.99 2.72 -3.51
C SER A 106 -2.88 3.02 -4.51
N CYS A 107 -2.86 2.33 -5.66
CA CYS A 107 -1.90 2.57 -6.74
C CYS A 107 -2.17 3.87 -7.53
N ASP A 108 -3.31 4.52 -7.34
CA ASP A 108 -3.73 5.73 -8.07
C ASP A 108 -3.38 7.05 -7.35
N LEU A 109 -2.30 7.07 -6.59
CA LEU A 109 -1.79 8.22 -5.85
C LEU A 109 -0.47 8.73 -6.47
N PRO A 110 -0.51 9.49 -7.57
CA PRO A 110 0.70 9.91 -8.28
C PRO A 110 1.59 10.86 -7.48
N MET A 111 1.05 11.51 -6.44
CA MET A 111 1.77 12.44 -5.55
C MET A 111 2.11 11.80 -4.20
N LEU A 112 2.07 10.48 -4.10
CA LEU A 112 2.49 9.75 -2.90
C LEU A 112 3.93 10.13 -2.50
N ARG A 113 4.16 10.29 -1.21
CA ARG A 113 5.46 10.59 -0.63
C ARG A 113 5.78 9.60 0.49
N SER A 114 6.89 8.91 0.36
CA SER A 114 7.35 7.92 1.34
C SER A 114 7.66 8.53 2.71
N GLU A 115 8.06 9.82 2.73
CA GLU A 115 8.28 10.55 3.98
C GLU A 115 7.00 10.70 4.81
N VAL A 116 5.84 10.88 4.15
CA VAL A 116 4.54 10.96 4.84
C VAL A 116 4.19 9.60 5.45
N ALA A 117 4.41 8.50 4.72
CA ALA A 117 4.20 7.16 5.22
C ALA A 117 5.10 6.87 6.44
N SER A 118 6.37 7.24 6.39
CA SER A 118 7.31 7.09 7.50
C SER A 118 6.90 7.91 8.72
N TRP A 119 6.43 9.15 8.51
CA TRP A 119 5.90 9.97 9.59
C TRP A 119 4.67 9.35 10.24
N MET A 120 3.73 8.82 9.46
CA MET A 120 2.53 8.16 9.98
C MET A 120 2.86 6.92 10.82
N LEU A 121 3.90 6.15 10.44
CA LEU A 121 4.41 5.02 11.22
C LEU A 121 4.85 5.45 12.62
N SER A 122 5.42 6.64 12.78
CA SER A 122 5.83 7.15 14.08
C SER A 122 4.67 7.47 15.04
N LEU A 123 3.45 7.57 14.51
CA LEU A 123 2.24 7.85 15.28
C LEU A 123 1.51 6.59 15.78
N THR A 124 2.02 5.40 15.48
CA THR A 124 1.33 4.12 15.77
C THR A 124 1.46 3.64 17.21
N ASN A 125 2.15 4.39 18.09
CA ASN A 125 2.37 3.97 19.47
C ASN A 125 1.03 3.80 20.21
N GLY A 126 0.72 2.56 20.62
CA GLY A 126 -0.51 2.22 21.34
C GLY A 126 -1.77 2.06 20.47
N TYR A 127 -1.69 2.25 19.16
CA TYR A 127 -2.82 2.15 18.24
C TYR A 127 -2.69 0.99 17.26
N ASP A 128 -3.82 0.43 16.83
CA ASP A 128 -3.88 -0.62 15.80
C ASP A 128 -3.88 -0.06 14.39
N ALA A 129 -4.36 1.16 14.23
CA ALA A 129 -4.36 1.86 12.96
C ALA A 129 -4.17 3.36 13.15
N VAL A 130 -3.55 4.00 12.18
CA VAL A 130 -3.45 5.45 12.03
C VAL A 130 -4.02 5.81 10.68
N ILE A 131 -5.21 6.41 10.68
CA ILE A 131 -5.97 6.76 9.47
C ILE A 131 -6.10 8.28 9.41
N PRO A 132 -5.51 8.93 8.41
CA PRO A 132 -5.61 10.39 8.30
C PRO A 132 -7.01 10.81 7.85
N ARG A 133 -7.36 12.02 8.16
CA ARG A 133 -8.57 12.68 7.68
C ARG A 133 -8.18 13.85 6.75
N ALA A 134 -8.68 13.82 5.53
CA ALA A 134 -8.53 14.90 4.56
C ALA A 134 -9.91 15.36 4.11
N ASP A 135 -10.14 16.65 4.09
CA ASP A 135 -11.43 17.27 3.72
C ASP A 135 -12.65 16.65 4.45
N GLY A 136 -12.48 16.38 5.74
CA GLY A 136 -13.51 15.77 6.59
C GLY A 136 -13.73 14.27 6.38
N ARG A 137 -13.01 13.60 5.46
CA ARG A 137 -13.15 12.18 5.14
C ARG A 137 -11.94 11.39 5.59
N LEU A 138 -12.16 10.21 6.17
CA LEU A 138 -11.09 9.26 6.48
C LEU A 138 -10.50 8.70 5.19
N GLN A 139 -9.16 8.50 5.20
CA GLN A 139 -8.40 7.98 4.07
C GLN A 139 -7.84 6.59 4.39
N PRO A 140 -8.67 5.52 4.39
CA PRO A 140 -8.25 4.19 4.79
C PRO A 140 -7.24 3.54 3.83
N LEU A 141 -7.15 4.02 2.59
CA LEU A 141 -6.16 3.61 1.59
C LEU A 141 -5.03 4.64 1.45
N HIS A 142 -4.67 5.27 2.54
CA HIS A 142 -3.46 6.06 2.77
C HIS A 142 -3.19 6.08 4.28
N ALA A 143 -3.02 4.89 4.87
CA ALA A 143 -3.09 4.69 6.30
C ALA A 143 -2.10 3.62 6.77
N VAL A 144 -1.81 3.59 8.07
CA VAL A 144 -0.98 2.57 8.69
C VAL A 144 -1.85 1.62 9.50
N TYR A 145 -1.54 0.34 9.44
CA TYR A 145 -2.24 -0.73 10.14
C TYR A 145 -1.27 -1.70 10.80
N ARG A 146 -1.67 -2.29 11.93
CA ARG A 146 -1.05 -3.51 12.44
C ARG A 146 -1.57 -4.73 11.69
N ARG A 147 -0.73 -5.74 11.51
CA ARG A 147 -1.10 -7.00 10.83
C ARG A 147 -2.36 -7.64 11.43
N ARG A 148 -2.53 -7.55 12.75
CA ARG A 148 -3.71 -8.09 13.43
C ARG A 148 -5.04 -7.49 12.99
N CYS A 149 -5.05 -6.31 12.37
CA CYS A 149 -6.25 -5.72 11.77
C CYS A 149 -6.83 -6.57 10.64
N ALA A 150 -6.05 -7.49 10.04
CA ALA A 150 -6.51 -8.36 8.97
C ALA A 150 -7.78 -9.14 9.36
N SER A 151 -7.83 -9.68 10.59
CA SER A 151 -8.99 -10.47 11.05
C SER A 151 -10.26 -9.62 11.21
N ALA A 152 -10.13 -8.36 11.62
CA ALA A 152 -11.27 -7.45 11.72
C ALA A 152 -11.80 -7.03 10.34
N LEU A 153 -10.89 -6.87 9.37
CA LEU A 153 -11.25 -6.51 8.00
C LEU A 153 -11.98 -7.63 7.26
N ASP A 154 -11.67 -8.91 7.55
CA ASP A 154 -12.39 -10.05 6.97
C ASP A 154 -13.83 -10.18 7.47
N ALA A 155 -14.11 -9.65 8.65
CA ALA A 155 -15.44 -9.72 9.26
C ALA A 155 -16.39 -8.61 8.76
N MET A 156 -15.91 -7.72 7.87
CA MET A 156 -16.69 -6.61 7.30
C MET A 156 -17.36 -7.03 5.98
#